data_37833ca3b3dbb2df427d33caa125f59c
#
_entry.id   37833ca3b3dbb2df427d33caa125f59c
#
_cell.length_a   1.000
_cell.length_b   1.000
_cell.length_c   1.000
_cell.angle_alpha   90.00
_cell.angle_beta   90.00
_cell.angle_gamma   90.00
#
_symmetry.space_group_name_H-M   'P 1'
#
loop_
_entity.id
_entity.type
_entity.pdbx_description
1 polymer ?
#
loop_
_entity_poly.entity_id
_entity_poly.type
_entity_poly.pdbx_seq_one_letter_code
_entity_poly.pdbx_strand_id
1 'polypeptide(L)'
;IITTALLTAACASGINFMINRRYRPIDVIRGESRYHDKAVMGKIFIGFQSAICIATVIFGIGIMMQTKKMTDYPVGYNTENIIQINGNEKSYMNYKDDLRNLHFVEDIGCTINEFIRYAPVQNLEEDIKWCYLTCDQSAFDILGFKVKEYLDISGMLDRQSYLSESSYEIHNSLEKIDWSGRIVGILEDFHIGNIKEVAKSKTIFEVQIDDSAIEWVGNNLLVKVSGDQYEARDAIRQFYMDKGLYNDQLRIHTLEEWSMMNYEDENRMMRLIAVFA
;
A
#
# COMPACT_ATOMS: atom_id res chain seq x y z
N ILE A 1 15.57 10.15 16.62
CA ILE A 1 15.22 11.13 17.68
C ILE A 1 16.44 11.43 18.55
N ILE A 2 17.12 10.43 19.14
CA ILE A 2 18.31 10.63 20.00
C ILE A 2 19.47 11.25 19.21
N THR A 3 19.71 10.79 17.99
CA THR A 3 20.76 11.32 17.12
C THR A 3 20.53 12.76 16.69
N THR A 4 19.28 13.12 16.37
CA THR A 4 18.92 14.51 16.04
C THR A 4 19.02 15.44 17.24
N ALA A 5 18.59 15.00 18.43
CA ALA A 5 18.73 15.75 19.67
C ALA A 5 20.19 15.98 20.05
N LEU A 6 21.05 14.97 19.88
CA LEU A 6 22.51 15.11 20.09
C LEU A 6 23.15 16.05 19.08
N LEU A 7 22.74 16.02 17.82
CA LEU A 7 23.26 16.89 16.77
C LEU A 7 22.88 18.36 17.02
N THR A 8 21.62 18.61 17.39
CA THR A 8 21.13 19.96 17.75
C THR A 8 21.82 20.50 19.01
N ALA A 9 22.00 19.67 20.04
CA ALA A 9 22.74 20.05 21.25
C ALA A 9 24.22 20.34 20.96
N ALA A 10 24.85 19.53 20.10
CA ALA A 10 26.24 19.74 19.70
C ALA A 10 26.42 21.03 18.87
N CYS A 11 25.50 21.32 17.94
CA CYS A 11 25.52 22.57 17.18
C CYS A 11 25.29 23.79 18.10
N ALA A 12 24.32 23.74 18.99
CA ALA A 12 24.01 24.85 19.90
C ALA A 12 25.17 25.13 20.89
N SER A 13 25.78 24.07 21.45
CA SER A 13 26.91 24.21 22.37
C SER A 13 28.21 24.57 21.64
N GLY A 14 28.46 24.04 20.44
CA GLY A 14 29.63 24.34 19.63
C GLY A 14 29.68 25.80 19.19
N ILE A 15 28.56 26.39 18.81
CA ILE A 15 28.44 27.81 18.46
C ILE A 15 28.75 28.68 19.68
N ASN A 16 28.15 28.37 20.84
CA ASN A 16 28.42 29.10 22.08
C ASN A 16 29.86 28.97 22.52
N PHE A 17 30.49 27.80 22.36
CA PHE A 17 31.87 27.58 22.66
C PHE A 17 32.81 28.38 21.75
N MET A 18 32.56 28.44 20.44
CA MET A 18 33.33 29.24 19.49
C MET A 18 33.23 30.75 19.79
N ILE A 19 32.05 31.22 20.15
CA ILE A 19 31.81 32.61 20.52
C ILE A 19 32.57 32.94 21.80
N ASN A 20 32.44 32.13 22.85
CA ASN A 20 33.13 32.37 24.14
C ASN A 20 34.66 32.30 24.07
N ARG A 21 35.23 31.44 23.22
CA ARG A 21 36.68 31.33 23.02
C ARG A 21 37.32 32.58 22.40
N ARG A 22 36.52 33.42 21.72
CA ARG A 22 36.98 34.65 21.05
C ARG A 22 37.03 35.87 21.99
N TYR A 23 36.39 35.77 23.19
CA TYR A 23 36.38 36.85 24.16
C TYR A 23 37.63 36.79 25.07
N ARG A 24 38.43 37.87 25.05
CA ARG A 24 39.45 38.08 26.06
C ARG A 24 38.80 38.71 27.30
N PRO A 25 38.99 38.19 28.51
CA PRO A 25 38.35 38.73 29.73
C PRO A 25 38.61 40.22 29.95
N ILE A 26 39.77 40.72 29.50
CA ILE A 26 40.18 42.11 29.63
C ILE A 26 39.33 43.08 28.80
N ASP A 27 38.86 42.67 27.64
CA ASP A 27 38.02 43.50 26.73
C ASP A 27 36.61 43.68 27.28
N VAL A 28 36.13 42.73 28.09
CA VAL A 28 34.84 42.80 28.78
C VAL A 28 34.85 43.81 29.92
N ILE A 29 35.99 43.93 30.66
CA ILE A 29 36.15 44.82 31.80
C ILE A 29 36.31 46.29 31.34
N ARG A 30 36.85 46.53 30.15
CA ARG A 30 37.05 47.89 29.61
C ARG A 30 35.83 48.53 29.01
N GLY A 31 34.67 47.83 28.94
CA GLY A 31 33.41 48.43 28.47
C GLY A 31 33.42 48.80 26.97
N GLU A 32 34.44 48.48 26.21
CA GLU A 32 34.48 48.61 24.76
C GLU A 32 33.55 47.56 24.13
N SER A 33 32.28 47.82 24.22
CA SER A 33 31.28 46.85 23.84
C SER A 33 31.24 46.69 22.33
N ARG A 34 31.52 45.54 21.90
CA ARG A 34 31.29 44.98 20.56
C ARG A 34 29.78 44.78 20.32
N TYR A 35 28.99 45.84 20.53
CA TYR A 35 27.56 45.81 20.28
C TYR A 35 27.24 45.49 18.81
N HIS A 36 28.17 45.84 17.91
CA HIS A 36 28.05 45.62 16.47
C HIS A 36 28.18 44.13 16.10
N ASP A 37 29.15 43.42 16.71
CA ASP A 37 29.36 41.99 16.41
C ASP A 37 28.21 41.12 16.90
N LYS A 38 27.57 41.45 18.03
CA LYS A 38 26.40 40.72 18.53
C LYS A 38 25.19 40.87 17.62
N ALA A 39 24.98 42.05 17.03
CA ALA A 39 23.89 42.28 16.11
C ALA A 39 24.07 41.53 14.77
N VAL A 40 25.29 41.40 14.28
CA VAL A 40 25.63 40.67 13.06
C VAL A 40 25.43 39.17 13.26
N MET A 41 25.93 38.62 14.38
CA MET A 41 25.77 37.19 14.71
C MET A 41 24.28 36.83 14.89
N GLY A 42 23.48 37.69 15.53
CA GLY A 42 22.05 37.50 15.67
C GLY A 42 21.35 37.43 14.31
N LYS A 43 21.70 38.31 13.38
CA LYS A 43 21.15 38.30 12.02
C LYS A 43 21.52 37.03 11.24
N ILE A 44 22.78 36.58 11.35
CA ILE A 44 23.25 35.34 10.72
C ILE A 44 22.47 34.14 11.29
N PHE A 45 22.28 34.08 12.62
CA PHE A 45 21.55 33.01 13.28
C PHE A 45 20.07 32.95 12.85
N ILE A 46 19.39 34.11 12.80
CA ILE A 46 18.02 34.22 12.31
C ILE A 46 17.94 33.82 10.85
N GLY A 47 18.89 34.26 10.00
CA GLY A 47 18.95 33.86 8.61
C GLY A 47 19.09 32.34 8.41
N PHE A 48 19.98 31.72 9.20
CA PHE A 48 20.19 30.28 9.18
C PHE A 48 18.96 29.50 9.66
N GLN A 49 18.33 29.97 10.76
CA GLN A 49 17.09 29.37 11.26
C GLN A 49 15.96 29.47 10.23
N SER A 50 15.80 30.65 9.61
CA SER A 50 14.78 30.84 8.55
C SER A 50 15.05 29.94 7.35
N ALA A 51 16.30 29.76 6.95
CA ALA A 51 16.66 28.87 5.84
C ALA A 51 16.31 27.41 6.17
N ILE A 52 16.57 26.94 7.38
CA ILE A 52 16.19 25.60 7.84
C ILE A 52 14.66 25.44 7.83
N CYS A 53 13.92 26.41 8.37
CA CYS A 53 12.46 26.36 8.38
C CYS A 53 11.90 26.27 6.94
N ILE A 54 12.37 27.12 6.04
CA ILE A 54 11.96 27.09 4.64
C ILE A 54 12.29 25.75 3.99
N ALA A 55 13.50 25.24 4.19
CA ALA A 55 13.91 23.94 3.67
C ALA A 55 13.01 22.79 4.20
N THR A 56 12.67 22.81 5.49
CA THR A 56 11.77 21.81 6.12
C THR A 56 10.38 21.86 5.52
N VAL A 57 9.82 23.06 5.29
CA VAL A 57 8.50 23.22 4.66
C VAL A 57 8.52 22.71 3.22
N ILE A 58 9.53 23.08 2.42
CA ILE A 58 9.66 22.60 1.04
C ILE A 58 9.77 21.07 0.99
N PHE A 59 10.58 20.50 1.86
CA PHE A 59 10.74 19.04 1.97
C PHE A 59 9.44 18.36 2.39
N GLY A 60 8.71 18.92 3.35
CA GLY A 60 7.39 18.44 3.77
C GLY A 60 6.38 18.42 2.62
N ILE A 61 6.28 19.53 1.88
CA ILE A 61 5.42 19.61 0.70
C ILE A 61 5.82 18.58 -0.35
N GLY A 62 7.12 18.41 -0.61
CA GLY A 62 7.63 17.42 -1.55
C GLY A 62 7.21 15.98 -1.18
N ILE A 63 7.34 15.61 0.10
CA ILE A 63 6.90 14.29 0.58
C ILE A 63 5.38 14.15 0.43
N MET A 64 4.59 15.16 0.80
CA MET A 64 3.13 15.11 0.66
C MET A 64 2.71 14.90 -0.79
N MET A 65 3.30 15.63 -1.73
CA MET A 65 3.01 15.48 -3.16
C MET A 65 3.41 14.08 -3.68
N GLN A 66 4.57 13.58 -3.26
CA GLN A 66 5.03 12.26 -3.65
C GLN A 66 4.13 11.16 -3.10
N THR A 67 3.75 11.22 -1.82
CA THR A 67 2.85 10.22 -1.22
C THR A 67 1.48 10.27 -1.89
N LYS A 68 0.93 11.47 -2.11
CA LYS A 68 -0.33 11.60 -2.83
C LYS A 68 -0.27 10.96 -4.22
N LYS A 69 0.79 11.23 -5.00
CA LYS A 69 0.96 10.61 -6.32
C LYS A 69 1.04 9.08 -6.25
N MET A 70 1.53 8.53 -5.16
CA MET A 70 1.61 7.08 -4.97
C MET A 70 0.26 6.47 -4.58
N THR A 71 -0.49 7.13 -3.68
CA THR A 71 -1.83 6.67 -3.28
C THR A 71 -2.87 6.82 -4.38
N ASP A 72 -2.73 7.86 -5.22
CA ASP A 72 -3.62 8.11 -6.35
C ASP A 72 -3.22 7.31 -7.61
N TYR A 73 -2.16 6.49 -7.54
CA TYR A 73 -1.74 5.69 -8.69
C TYR A 73 -2.78 4.59 -8.95
N PRO A 74 -3.27 4.47 -10.21
CA PRO A 74 -4.32 3.51 -10.52
C PRO A 74 -3.83 2.07 -10.28
N VAL A 75 -4.61 1.31 -9.52
CA VAL A 75 -4.27 -0.08 -9.20
C VAL A 75 -4.43 -1.04 -10.37
N GLY A 76 -5.17 -0.64 -11.41
CA GLY A 76 -5.38 -1.45 -12.62
C GLY A 76 -6.56 -2.43 -12.55
N TYR A 77 -7.32 -2.42 -11.45
CA TYR A 77 -8.56 -3.17 -11.27
C TYR A 77 -9.59 -2.33 -10.51
N ASN A 78 -10.85 -2.78 -10.48
CA ASN A 78 -11.91 -2.06 -9.80
C ASN A 78 -11.82 -2.24 -8.28
N THR A 79 -11.87 -1.13 -7.54
CA THR A 79 -11.91 -1.10 -6.07
C THR A 79 -13.19 -0.48 -5.53
N GLU A 80 -13.97 0.18 -6.40
CA GLU A 80 -15.17 0.93 -6.01
C GLU A 80 -16.37 -0.01 -5.84
N ASN A 81 -17.13 0.22 -4.78
CA ASN A 81 -18.35 -0.54 -4.48
C ASN A 81 -18.10 -2.05 -4.29
N ILE A 82 -16.93 -2.41 -3.79
CA ILE A 82 -16.57 -3.79 -3.47
C ILE A 82 -16.24 -3.90 -1.99
N ILE A 83 -16.88 -4.84 -1.32
CA ILE A 83 -16.63 -5.16 0.08
C ILE A 83 -15.94 -6.50 0.15
N GLN A 84 -14.81 -6.52 0.84
CA GLN A 84 -14.06 -7.72 1.13
C GLN A 84 -14.47 -8.26 2.51
N ILE A 85 -14.80 -9.54 2.57
CA ILE A 85 -15.11 -10.26 3.78
C ILE A 85 -14.07 -11.37 3.92
N ASN A 86 -13.20 -11.25 4.90
CA ASN A 86 -12.14 -12.21 5.17
C ASN A 86 -12.32 -12.81 6.56
N GLY A 87 -12.28 -14.14 6.64
CA GLY A 87 -12.34 -14.86 7.91
C GLY A 87 -11.54 -16.16 7.83
N ASN A 88 -10.96 -16.55 8.97
CA ASN A 88 -10.18 -17.78 9.05
C ASN A 88 -11.04 -19.06 9.01
N GLU A 89 -12.36 -18.92 9.16
CA GLU A 89 -13.29 -20.05 9.21
C GLU A 89 -14.16 -20.11 7.96
N LYS A 90 -14.32 -21.30 7.40
CA LYS A 90 -15.27 -21.55 6.30
C LYS A 90 -16.74 -21.26 6.67
N SER A 91 -17.05 -21.15 7.95
CA SER A 91 -18.40 -20.85 8.44
C SER A 91 -18.98 -19.55 7.84
N TYR A 92 -18.14 -18.56 7.56
CA TYR A 92 -18.58 -17.30 6.94
C TYR A 92 -19.04 -17.49 5.50
N MET A 93 -18.42 -18.44 4.78
CA MET A 93 -18.76 -18.77 3.39
C MET A 93 -20.13 -19.40 3.26
N ASN A 94 -20.62 -20.08 4.29
CA ASN A 94 -21.93 -20.75 4.28
C ASN A 94 -23.09 -19.76 4.13
N TYR A 95 -22.87 -18.47 4.35
CA TYR A 95 -23.88 -17.41 4.23
C TYR A 95 -23.79 -16.63 2.92
N LYS A 96 -23.04 -17.15 1.92
CA LYS A 96 -22.94 -16.52 0.60
C LYS A 96 -24.30 -16.30 -0.03
N ASP A 97 -25.20 -17.31 0.05
CA ASP A 97 -26.54 -17.23 -0.52
C ASP A 97 -27.44 -16.27 0.27
N ASP A 98 -27.32 -16.22 1.60
CA ASP A 98 -28.05 -15.27 2.43
C ASP A 98 -27.64 -13.82 2.12
N LEU A 99 -26.32 -13.58 1.94
CA LEU A 99 -25.80 -12.27 1.56
C LEU A 99 -26.32 -11.84 0.18
N ARG A 100 -26.40 -12.78 -0.78
CA ARG A 100 -26.90 -12.50 -2.13
C ARG A 100 -28.36 -12.02 -2.12
N ASN A 101 -29.15 -12.36 -1.10
CA ASN A 101 -30.52 -11.91 -0.95
C ASN A 101 -30.65 -10.48 -0.38
N LEU A 102 -29.56 -9.85 0.04
CA LEU A 102 -29.59 -8.44 0.48
C LEU A 102 -29.79 -7.54 -0.75
N HIS A 103 -30.72 -6.59 -0.63
CA HIS A 103 -31.18 -5.77 -1.76
C HIS A 103 -30.10 -4.90 -2.42
N PHE A 104 -29.01 -4.61 -1.71
CA PHE A 104 -27.89 -3.81 -2.20
C PHE A 104 -26.75 -4.66 -2.76
N VAL A 105 -26.82 -5.99 -2.68
CA VAL A 105 -25.81 -6.89 -3.22
C VAL A 105 -26.09 -7.16 -4.70
N GLU A 106 -25.14 -6.84 -5.55
CA GLU A 106 -25.21 -7.08 -6.98
C GLU A 106 -24.63 -8.43 -7.38
N ASP A 107 -23.44 -8.76 -6.85
CA ASP A 107 -22.78 -10.04 -7.11
C ASP A 107 -21.83 -10.39 -5.98
N ILE A 108 -21.46 -11.68 -5.89
CA ILE A 108 -20.51 -12.21 -4.90
C ILE A 108 -19.55 -13.17 -5.58
N GLY A 109 -18.27 -12.83 -5.52
CA GLY A 109 -17.18 -13.70 -5.92
C GLY A 109 -16.39 -14.21 -4.72
N CYS A 110 -15.59 -15.24 -4.95
CA CYS A 110 -14.74 -15.85 -3.93
C CYS A 110 -13.29 -15.83 -4.33
N THR A 111 -12.41 -15.64 -3.34
CA THR A 111 -10.97 -15.77 -3.53
C THR A 111 -10.34 -16.68 -2.48
N ILE A 112 -9.16 -17.19 -2.78
CA ILE A 112 -8.33 -17.91 -1.81
C ILE A 112 -7.47 -16.88 -1.10
N ASN A 113 -7.58 -16.83 0.23
CA ASN A 113 -6.86 -15.91 1.12
C ASN A 113 -7.16 -14.41 0.88
N GLU A 114 -6.58 -13.58 1.73
CA GLU A 114 -6.52 -12.14 1.49
C GLU A 114 -5.86 -11.89 0.14
N PHE A 115 -6.30 -10.87 -0.54
CA PHE A 115 -6.03 -10.46 -1.91
C PHE A 115 -4.56 -10.52 -2.38
N ILE A 116 -3.60 -10.89 -1.52
CA ILE A 116 -2.18 -10.97 -1.87
C ILE A 116 -1.53 -12.18 -1.25
N ARG A 117 -0.94 -13.01 -2.08
CA ARG A 117 0.08 -13.95 -1.65
C ARG A 117 1.36 -13.73 -2.44
N TYR A 118 2.43 -13.37 -1.75
CA TYR A 118 3.76 -13.37 -2.31
C TYR A 118 4.38 -14.74 -2.10
N ALA A 119 4.75 -15.41 -3.17
CA ALA A 119 5.56 -16.60 -3.11
C ALA A 119 6.97 -16.27 -3.62
N PRO A 120 8.03 -16.64 -2.90
CA PRO A 120 9.38 -16.59 -3.45
C PRO A 120 9.48 -17.61 -4.59
N VAL A 121 9.97 -17.19 -5.74
CA VAL A 121 10.28 -18.12 -6.83
C VAL A 121 11.59 -18.80 -6.48
N GLN A 122 11.52 -20.10 -6.16
CA GLN A 122 12.71 -20.89 -5.86
C GLN A 122 13.53 -21.11 -7.14
N ASN A 123 14.86 -21.04 -7.02
CA ASN A 123 15.84 -21.32 -8.08
C ASN A 123 16.06 -20.28 -9.18
N LEU A 124 15.73 -19.01 -8.95
CA LEU A 124 16.16 -17.93 -9.81
C LEU A 124 17.32 -17.16 -9.18
N GLU A 125 18.34 -16.84 -10.00
CA GLU A 125 19.49 -16.01 -9.59
C GLU A 125 19.10 -14.54 -9.33
N GLU A 126 17.90 -14.13 -9.72
CA GLU A 126 17.34 -12.79 -9.50
C GLU A 126 16.26 -12.80 -8.43
N ASP A 127 16.13 -11.70 -7.71
CA ASP A 127 15.12 -11.46 -6.66
C ASP A 127 13.74 -11.23 -7.30
N ILE A 128 13.19 -12.28 -7.95
CA ILE A 128 11.86 -12.25 -8.57
C ILE A 128 10.84 -12.71 -7.55
N LYS A 129 9.83 -11.88 -7.35
CA LYS A 129 8.66 -12.22 -6.52
C LYS A 129 7.50 -12.62 -7.41
N TRP A 130 6.76 -13.60 -6.98
CA TRP A 130 5.52 -14.00 -7.62
C TRP A 130 4.35 -13.64 -6.74
N CYS A 131 3.45 -12.84 -7.27
CA CYS A 131 2.21 -12.43 -6.62
C CYS A 131 1.04 -13.03 -7.39
N TYR A 132 0.25 -13.87 -6.76
CA TYR A 132 -0.89 -14.49 -7.41
C TYR A 132 -2.17 -14.32 -6.61
N LEU A 133 -3.27 -14.14 -7.34
CA LEU A 133 -4.63 -14.15 -6.87
C LEU A 133 -5.35 -15.35 -7.47
N THR A 134 -5.86 -16.25 -6.65
CA THR A 134 -6.74 -17.32 -7.11
C THR A 134 -8.18 -16.99 -6.75
N CYS A 135 -9.07 -17.00 -7.74
CA CYS A 135 -10.44 -16.56 -7.61
C CYS A 135 -11.41 -17.43 -8.45
N ASP A 136 -12.72 -17.30 -8.18
CA ASP A 136 -13.74 -17.78 -9.10
C ASP A 136 -13.99 -16.76 -10.24
N GLN A 137 -14.75 -17.17 -11.25
CA GLN A 137 -15.09 -16.31 -12.38
C GLN A 137 -15.82 -15.05 -11.92
N SER A 138 -16.73 -15.14 -10.94
CA SER A 138 -17.46 -13.99 -10.41
C SER A 138 -16.53 -12.96 -9.79
N ALA A 139 -15.54 -13.39 -9.01
CA ALA A 139 -14.56 -12.46 -8.42
C ALA A 139 -13.69 -11.79 -9.50
N PHE A 140 -13.30 -12.53 -10.54
CA PHE A 140 -12.58 -11.96 -11.67
C PHE A 140 -13.40 -10.86 -12.36
N ASP A 141 -14.68 -11.11 -12.59
CA ASP A 141 -15.61 -10.16 -13.23
C ASP A 141 -15.87 -8.93 -12.33
N ILE A 142 -16.05 -9.13 -11.01
CA ILE A 142 -16.21 -8.05 -10.02
C ILE A 142 -14.99 -7.12 -10.01
N LEU A 143 -13.79 -7.69 -10.04
CA LEU A 143 -12.54 -6.93 -10.05
C LEU A 143 -12.29 -6.21 -11.39
N GLY A 144 -12.95 -6.64 -12.46
CA GLY A 144 -12.94 -5.95 -13.74
C GLY A 144 -11.55 -5.79 -14.35
N PHE A 145 -10.72 -6.81 -14.24
CA PHE A 145 -9.42 -6.82 -14.92
C PHE A 145 -9.61 -6.67 -16.42
N LYS A 146 -8.81 -5.81 -17.03
CA LYS A 146 -8.88 -5.57 -18.47
C LYS A 146 -7.99 -6.54 -19.20
N VAL A 147 -8.61 -7.43 -19.99
CA VAL A 147 -7.85 -8.35 -20.85
C VAL A 147 -7.42 -7.61 -22.11
N LYS A 148 -6.11 -7.53 -22.30
CA LYS A 148 -5.49 -6.91 -23.47
C LYS A 148 -5.43 -7.87 -24.66
N GLU A 149 -5.10 -9.14 -24.38
CA GLU A 149 -4.94 -10.17 -25.41
C GLU A 149 -5.34 -11.54 -24.85
N TYR A 150 -6.05 -12.32 -25.65
CA TYR A 150 -6.31 -13.73 -25.37
C TYR A 150 -5.31 -14.57 -26.17
N LEU A 151 -4.64 -15.48 -25.48
CA LEU A 151 -3.73 -16.42 -26.13
C LEU A 151 -4.52 -17.61 -26.67
N ASP A 152 -4.10 -18.13 -27.83
CA ASP A 152 -4.78 -19.27 -28.46
C ASP A 152 -4.60 -20.53 -27.61
N ILE A 153 -5.73 -21.09 -27.14
CA ILE A 153 -5.74 -22.23 -26.27
C ILE A 153 -6.65 -23.30 -26.86
N SER A 154 -6.05 -24.38 -27.28
CA SER A 154 -6.77 -25.60 -27.64
C SER A 154 -6.92 -26.49 -26.41
N GLY A 155 -8.12 -26.59 -25.90
CA GLY A 155 -8.49 -27.53 -24.82
C GLY A 155 -9.25 -26.87 -23.64
N MET A 156 -10.03 -27.70 -22.94
CA MET A 156 -10.74 -27.33 -21.73
C MET A 156 -9.75 -27.35 -20.56
N LEU A 157 -9.63 -26.28 -19.78
CA LEU A 157 -8.68 -26.14 -18.69
C LEU A 157 -9.43 -25.93 -17.37
N ASP A 158 -9.11 -26.75 -16.39
CA ASP A 158 -9.64 -26.60 -15.04
C ASP A 158 -9.11 -25.33 -14.34
N ARG A 159 -7.95 -24.84 -14.79
CA ARG A 159 -7.28 -23.66 -14.27
C ARG A 159 -6.84 -22.75 -15.41
N GLN A 160 -7.26 -21.49 -15.33
CA GLN A 160 -6.92 -20.47 -16.29
C GLN A 160 -6.04 -19.41 -15.61
N SER A 161 -4.87 -19.13 -16.16
CA SER A 161 -3.95 -18.12 -15.64
C SER A 161 -3.85 -16.93 -16.58
N TYR A 162 -3.91 -15.75 -16.01
CA TYR A 162 -3.71 -14.48 -16.69
C TYR A 162 -2.49 -13.78 -16.08
N LEU A 163 -1.64 -13.22 -16.91
CA LEU A 163 -0.50 -12.41 -16.46
C LEU A 163 -0.70 -10.94 -16.82
N SER A 164 -0.20 -10.02 -16.01
CA SER A 164 -0.07 -8.64 -16.44
C SER A 164 0.95 -8.54 -17.59
N GLU A 165 0.87 -7.50 -18.43
CA GLU A 165 1.73 -7.32 -19.60
C GLU A 165 3.22 -7.34 -19.22
N SER A 166 3.62 -6.54 -18.23
CA SER A 166 5.00 -6.51 -17.72
C SER A 166 5.44 -7.86 -17.15
N SER A 167 4.52 -8.59 -16.50
CA SER A 167 4.78 -9.93 -15.98
C SER A 167 4.99 -10.96 -17.08
N TYR A 168 4.23 -10.86 -18.16
CA TYR A 168 4.37 -11.73 -19.32
C TYR A 168 5.71 -11.53 -20.04
N GLU A 169 6.20 -10.28 -20.12
CA GLU A 169 7.55 -9.99 -20.64
C GLU A 169 8.65 -10.61 -19.77
N ILE A 170 8.52 -10.49 -18.43
CA ILE A 170 9.45 -11.12 -17.50
C ILE A 170 9.39 -12.64 -17.66
N HIS A 171 8.21 -13.23 -17.71
CA HIS A 171 8.01 -14.67 -17.87
C HIS A 171 8.72 -15.20 -19.14
N ASN A 172 8.53 -14.54 -20.27
CA ASN A 172 9.15 -14.94 -21.54
C ASN A 172 10.68 -14.82 -21.54
N SER A 173 11.26 -13.98 -20.66
CA SER A 173 12.71 -13.85 -20.49
C SER A 173 13.33 -14.98 -19.65
N LEU A 174 12.49 -15.76 -18.95
CA LEU A 174 12.92 -16.80 -18.01
C LEU A 174 12.77 -18.19 -18.67
N GLU A 175 13.87 -18.81 -19.06
CA GLU A 175 13.89 -20.09 -19.78
C GLU A 175 13.37 -21.32 -18.98
N LYS A 176 13.08 -21.20 -17.67
CA LYS A 176 12.87 -22.35 -16.75
C LYS A 176 11.86 -22.14 -15.63
N ILE A 177 10.75 -21.48 -15.85
CA ILE A 177 9.69 -21.53 -14.84
C ILE A 177 8.74 -22.68 -15.22
N ASP A 178 8.71 -23.73 -14.37
CA ASP A 178 7.71 -24.79 -14.46
C ASP A 178 6.39 -24.24 -13.92
N TRP A 179 5.57 -23.77 -14.86
CA TRP A 179 4.33 -23.10 -14.57
C TRP A 179 3.21 -24.13 -14.43
N SER A 180 2.62 -24.26 -13.26
CA SER A 180 1.55 -25.23 -13.00
C SER A 180 0.21 -24.90 -13.66
N GLY A 181 0.09 -23.71 -14.28
CA GLY A 181 -1.10 -23.26 -14.98
C GLY A 181 -0.80 -22.86 -16.43
N ARG A 182 -1.82 -22.89 -17.28
CA ARG A 182 -1.70 -22.43 -18.67
C ARG A 182 -2.12 -20.96 -18.75
N ILE A 183 -1.23 -20.13 -19.30
CA ILE A 183 -1.52 -18.72 -19.51
C ILE A 183 -2.51 -18.61 -20.66
N VAL A 184 -3.70 -18.05 -20.36
CA VAL A 184 -4.82 -17.94 -21.29
C VAL A 184 -5.01 -16.53 -21.82
N GLY A 185 -4.38 -15.53 -21.17
CA GLY A 185 -4.47 -14.16 -21.63
C GLY A 185 -3.52 -13.23 -20.89
N ILE A 186 -3.39 -12.04 -21.45
CA ILE A 186 -2.56 -10.95 -20.96
C ILE A 186 -3.49 -9.84 -20.50
N LEU A 187 -3.32 -9.39 -19.27
CA LEU A 187 -4.04 -8.26 -18.67
C LEU A 187 -3.28 -6.95 -18.87
N GLU A 188 -3.99 -5.83 -18.89
CA GLU A 188 -3.34 -4.54 -18.66
C GLU A 188 -2.56 -4.59 -17.33
N ASP A 189 -1.50 -3.80 -17.22
CA ASP A 189 -0.71 -3.79 -15.99
C ASP A 189 -1.56 -3.36 -14.80
N PHE A 190 -1.43 -4.12 -13.74
CA PHE A 190 -2.05 -3.86 -12.44
C PHE A 190 -1.02 -4.09 -11.33
N HIS A 191 -1.28 -3.54 -10.17
CA HIS A 191 -0.45 -3.80 -9.01
C HIS A 191 -1.31 -4.06 -7.77
N ILE A 192 -0.80 -4.90 -6.93
CA ILE A 192 -1.41 -5.24 -5.65
C ILE A 192 -0.41 -4.82 -4.56
N GLY A 193 -0.89 -4.12 -3.54
CA GLY A 193 -0.05 -3.62 -2.46
C GLY A 193 0.64 -2.28 -2.75
N ASN A 194 1.68 -2.00 -1.98
CA ASN A 194 2.39 -0.71 -2.06
C ASN A 194 3.27 -0.66 -3.32
N ILE A 195 3.06 0.35 -4.15
CA ILE A 195 3.81 0.52 -5.42
C ILE A 195 5.33 0.63 -5.21
N LYS A 196 5.81 1.08 -4.04
CA LYS A 196 7.24 1.09 -3.71
C LYS A 196 7.82 -0.31 -3.59
N GLU A 197 7.05 -1.24 -3.04
CA GLU A 197 7.49 -2.63 -2.92
C GLU A 197 7.53 -3.31 -4.29
N VAL A 198 6.55 -3.02 -5.13
CA VAL A 198 6.50 -3.49 -6.52
C VAL A 198 7.69 -2.97 -7.33
N ALA A 199 8.04 -1.69 -7.16
CA ALA A 199 9.15 -1.07 -7.88
C ALA A 199 10.54 -1.55 -7.43
N LYS A 200 10.67 -2.15 -6.24
CA LYS A 200 11.97 -2.64 -5.70
C LYS A 200 12.36 -4.02 -6.20
N SER A 201 11.42 -4.81 -6.65
CA SER A 201 11.65 -6.19 -7.10
C SER A 201 10.94 -6.45 -8.41
N LYS A 202 11.50 -7.30 -9.25
CA LYS A 202 10.76 -7.84 -10.39
C LYS A 202 9.62 -8.69 -9.84
N THR A 203 8.38 -8.23 -9.99
CA THR A 203 7.20 -8.96 -9.49
C THR A 203 6.39 -9.47 -10.66
N ILE A 204 6.11 -10.76 -10.65
CA ILE A 204 5.18 -11.38 -11.59
C ILE A 204 3.80 -11.36 -10.94
N PHE A 205 2.84 -10.69 -11.57
CA PHE A 205 1.45 -10.66 -11.15
C PHE A 205 0.63 -11.65 -12.00
N GLU A 206 0.01 -12.60 -11.32
CA GLU A 206 -0.84 -13.62 -11.93
C GLU A 206 -2.23 -13.61 -11.31
N VAL A 207 -3.26 -13.70 -12.15
CA VAL A 207 -4.64 -13.98 -11.73
C VAL A 207 -5.02 -15.35 -12.23
N GLN A 208 -5.43 -16.23 -11.32
CA GLN A 208 -5.83 -17.59 -11.62
C GLN A 208 -7.32 -17.75 -11.38
N ILE A 209 -8.05 -18.22 -12.40
CA ILE A 209 -9.43 -18.66 -12.25
C ILE A 209 -9.39 -20.17 -12.04
N ASP A 210 -9.85 -20.62 -10.87
CA ASP A 210 -9.86 -22.01 -10.46
C ASP A 210 -11.02 -22.28 -9.52
N ASP A 211 -12.21 -22.54 -10.09
CA ASP A 211 -13.44 -22.76 -9.34
C ASP A 211 -13.33 -23.98 -8.41
N SER A 212 -12.60 -25.01 -8.81
CA SER A 212 -12.43 -26.21 -8.01
C SER A 212 -11.59 -25.94 -6.75
N ALA A 213 -10.51 -25.17 -6.87
CA ALA A 213 -9.72 -24.75 -5.71
C ALA A 213 -10.52 -23.85 -4.77
N ILE A 214 -11.37 -22.97 -5.32
CA ILE A 214 -12.25 -22.09 -4.53
C ILE A 214 -13.24 -22.90 -3.68
N GLU A 215 -13.87 -23.92 -4.21
CA GLU A 215 -14.79 -24.79 -3.46
C GLU A 215 -14.10 -25.43 -2.24
N TRP A 216 -12.83 -25.80 -2.39
CA TRP A 216 -12.09 -26.51 -1.33
C TRP A 216 -11.44 -25.59 -0.29
N VAL A 217 -10.84 -24.49 -0.71
CA VAL A 217 -9.99 -23.65 0.14
C VAL A 217 -10.34 -22.16 0.09
N GLY A 218 -11.39 -21.77 -0.66
CA GLY A 218 -11.86 -20.38 -0.66
C GLY A 218 -12.27 -19.95 0.75
N ASN A 219 -11.83 -18.79 1.16
CA ASN A 219 -12.07 -18.25 2.50
C ASN A 219 -12.30 -16.74 2.53
N ASN A 220 -12.40 -16.11 1.38
CA ASN A 220 -12.57 -14.68 1.25
C ASN A 220 -13.67 -14.38 0.22
N LEU A 221 -14.60 -13.49 0.56
CA LEU A 221 -15.67 -13.05 -0.33
C LEU A 221 -15.41 -11.64 -0.80
N LEU A 222 -15.65 -11.41 -2.08
CA LEU A 222 -15.76 -10.09 -2.69
C LEU A 222 -17.23 -9.85 -3.02
N VAL A 223 -17.82 -8.87 -2.36
CA VAL A 223 -19.24 -8.52 -2.51
C VAL A 223 -19.33 -7.21 -3.27
N LYS A 224 -19.87 -7.25 -4.49
CA LYS A 224 -20.18 -6.06 -5.25
C LYS A 224 -21.52 -5.50 -4.79
N VAL A 225 -21.54 -4.22 -4.48
CA VAL A 225 -22.71 -3.56 -3.90
C VAL A 225 -23.15 -2.36 -4.72
N SER A 226 -24.45 -2.03 -4.64
CA SER A 226 -25.03 -0.79 -5.17
C SER A 226 -25.19 0.25 -4.05
N GLY A 227 -25.10 1.53 -4.41
CA GLY A 227 -25.27 2.64 -3.46
C GLY A 227 -23.99 2.95 -2.69
N ASP A 228 -24.15 3.38 -1.43
CA ASP A 228 -23.02 3.74 -0.59
C ASP A 228 -22.31 2.50 -0.03
N GLN A 229 -21.05 2.30 -0.40
CA GLN A 229 -20.27 1.14 0.01
C GLN A 229 -20.01 1.08 1.51
N TYR A 230 -19.98 2.21 2.22
CA TYR A 230 -19.76 2.25 3.66
C TYR A 230 -21.03 1.84 4.42
N GLU A 231 -22.20 2.30 3.96
CA GLU A 231 -23.49 1.86 4.51
C GLU A 231 -23.68 0.36 4.27
N ALA A 232 -23.38 -0.12 3.07
CA ALA A 232 -23.46 -1.54 2.73
C ALA A 232 -22.49 -2.39 3.56
N ARG A 233 -21.24 -1.93 3.79
CA ARG A 233 -20.27 -2.57 4.66
C ARG A 233 -20.80 -2.72 6.09
N ASP A 234 -21.37 -1.65 6.63
CA ASP A 234 -21.88 -1.66 8.00
C ASP A 234 -23.12 -2.55 8.12
N ALA A 235 -23.97 -2.60 7.09
CA ALA A 235 -25.10 -3.54 7.01
C ALA A 235 -24.64 -5.01 6.96
N ILE A 236 -23.61 -5.33 6.18
CA ILE A 236 -23.00 -6.67 6.15
C ILE A 236 -22.40 -7.02 7.51
N ARG A 237 -21.74 -6.09 8.17
CA ARG A 237 -21.21 -6.29 9.52
C ARG A 237 -22.32 -6.60 10.50
N GLN A 238 -23.42 -5.85 10.46
CA GLN A 238 -24.61 -6.12 11.30
C GLN A 238 -25.20 -7.49 11.02
N PHE A 239 -25.32 -7.88 9.75
CA PHE A 239 -25.76 -9.22 9.37
C PHE A 239 -24.97 -10.35 10.04
N TYR A 240 -23.63 -10.25 10.06
CA TYR A 240 -22.79 -11.24 10.73
C TYR A 240 -22.87 -11.16 12.27
N MET A 241 -23.09 -9.97 12.83
CA MET A 241 -23.36 -9.80 14.27
C MET A 241 -24.67 -10.51 14.67
N ASP A 242 -25.73 -10.35 13.89
CA ASP A 242 -27.03 -10.96 14.15
C ASP A 242 -26.98 -12.51 14.07
N LYS A 243 -26.08 -13.03 13.25
CA LYS A 243 -25.80 -14.47 13.14
C LYS A 243 -24.85 -14.99 14.24
N GLY A 244 -24.30 -14.09 15.10
CA GLY A 244 -23.35 -14.47 16.16
C GLY A 244 -21.97 -14.88 15.63
N LEU A 245 -21.62 -14.49 14.41
CA LEU A 245 -20.37 -14.86 13.73
C LEU A 245 -19.34 -13.74 13.71
N TYR A 246 -19.72 -12.53 14.11
CA TYR A 246 -18.80 -11.40 14.13
C TYR A 246 -17.84 -11.51 15.32
N ASN A 247 -16.57 -11.66 15.03
CA ASN A 247 -15.48 -11.73 16.00
C ASN A 247 -14.22 -11.04 15.47
N ASP A 248 -13.16 -10.99 16.26
CA ASP A 248 -11.90 -10.32 15.91
C ASP A 248 -11.17 -10.94 14.69
N GLN A 249 -11.59 -12.14 14.27
CA GLN A 249 -11.01 -12.82 13.11
C GLN A 249 -11.74 -12.50 11.81
N LEU A 250 -12.98 -11.98 11.90
CA LEU A 250 -13.76 -11.57 10.74
C LEU A 250 -13.46 -10.12 10.38
N ARG A 251 -12.81 -9.92 9.27
CA ARG A 251 -12.49 -8.60 8.73
C ARG A 251 -13.45 -8.26 7.59
N ILE A 252 -14.12 -7.13 7.71
CA ILE A 252 -15.05 -6.61 6.70
C ILE A 252 -14.63 -5.18 6.39
N HIS A 253 -14.09 -4.97 5.20
CA HIS A 253 -13.58 -3.69 4.73
C HIS A 253 -14.06 -3.43 3.31
N THR A 254 -14.12 -2.17 2.90
CA THR A 254 -14.20 -1.89 1.46
C THR A 254 -12.85 -2.21 0.82
N LEU A 255 -12.85 -2.60 -0.45
CA LEU A 255 -11.61 -2.92 -1.16
C LEU A 255 -10.73 -1.68 -1.30
N GLU A 256 -11.35 -0.49 -1.34
CA GLU A 256 -10.66 0.81 -1.29
C GLU A 256 -9.93 1.01 0.05
N GLU A 257 -10.62 0.81 1.20
CA GLU A 257 -9.98 0.88 2.53
C GLU A 257 -8.80 -0.09 2.62
N TRP A 258 -8.99 -1.32 2.13
CA TRP A 258 -7.95 -2.33 2.14
C TRP A 258 -6.74 -1.91 1.30
N SER A 259 -6.94 -1.36 0.10
CA SER A 259 -5.85 -0.87 -0.73
C SER A 259 -5.08 0.27 -0.07
N MET A 260 -5.78 1.14 0.67
CA MET A 260 -5.16 2.24 1.42
C MET A 260 -4.38 1.79 2.66
N MET A 261 -4.72 0.63 3.26
CA MET A 261 -3.94 0.06 4.37
C MET A 261 -2.49 -0.22 3.98
N ASN A 262 -2.23 -0.51 2.71
CA ASN A 262 -0.87 -0.72 2.19
C ASN A 262 0.00 0.55 2.24
N TYR A 263 -0.60 1.72 2.47
CA TYR A 263 0.05 3.03 2.57
C TYR A 263 -0.08 3.65 3.97
N GLU A 264 -0.41 2.87 5.00
CA GLU A 264 -0.65 3.39 6.34
C GLU A 264 0.60 4.05 6.94
N ASP A 265 1.78 3.48 6.72
CA ASP A 265 3.05 4.03 7.21
C ASP A 265 3.37 5.37 6.54
N GLU A 266 3.16 5.48 5.22
CA GLU A 266 3.32 6.72 4.48
C GLU A 266 2.34 7.80 4.95
N ASN A 267 1.09 7.42 5.13
CA ASN A 267 0.05 8.33 5.63
C ASN A 267 0.31 8.76 7.08
N ARG A 268 0.86 7.89 7.91
CA ARG A 268 1.31 8.21 9.27
C ARG A 268 2.47 9.20 9.25
N MET A 269 3.46 8.98 8.38
CA MET A 269 4.60 9.88 8.20
C MET A 269 4.13 11.26 7.72
N MET A 270 3.21 11.31 6.74
CA MET A 270 2.61 12.58 6.28
C MET A 270 1.95 13.36 7.41
N ARG A 271 1.15 12.69 8.25
CA ARG A 271 0.49 13.33 9.39
C ARG A 271 1.50 13.90 10.39
N LEU A 272 2.59 13.19 10.65
CA LEU A 272 3.66 13.69 11.52
C LEU A 272 4.34 14.93 10.91
N ILE A 273 4.66 14.90 9.63
CA ILE A 273 5.29 16.05 8.95
C ILE A 273 4.35 17.25 8.97
N ALA A 274 3.05 17.08 8.71
CA ALA A 274 2.07 18.15 8.74
C ALA A 274 1.92 18.82 10.13
N VAL A 275 2.22 18.10 11.21
CA VAL A 275 2.18 18.66 12.58
C VAL A 275 3.43 19.49 12.89
N PHE A 276 4.58 19.14 12.27
CA PHE A 276 5.88 19.79 12.57
C PHE A 276 6.31 20.83 11.52
N ALA A 277 5.63 20.92 10.38
CA ALA A 277 5.86 21.92 9.33
C ALA A 277 5.01 23.17 9.54
#